data_748676a9e44a0d13f018b6ec16949669
#
_entry.id   748676a9e44a0d13f018b6ec16949669
#
_cell.length_a   1.000
_cell.length_b   1.000
_cell.length_c   1.000
_cell.angle_alpha   90.00
_cell.angle_beta   90.00
_cell.angle_gamma   90.00
#
_symmetry.space_group_name_H-M   'P 1'
#
loop_
_entity.id
_entity.type
_entity.pdbx_description
1 polymer ?
#
loop_
_entity_poly.entity_id
_entity_poly.type
_entity_poly.pdbx_seq_one_letter_code
_entity_poly.pdbx_strand_id
1 'polypeptide(L)'
;MRLLIPLVFSSFIFFGCRTSSVSSTHTPPVLLDSSTISLTAVSEDSSYGYTEKNPIQTGGGAAGERRYLNALTGPNGETVTYVRLGSCCAFKTPNGIINNTGLLDKYEVRYEGLNKSVILYLNMYDTGEMKAPVNFGYKK
;
A
#
# COMPACT_ATOMS: atom_id res chain seq x y z
N MET A 1 82.73 14.44 18.59
CA MET A 1 81.96 14.75 17.36
C MET A 1 80.61 14.08 17.50
N ARG A 2 79.56 14.86 17.99
CA ARG A 2 78.25 14.34 18.31
C ARG A 2 77.29 14.61 17.12
N LEU A 3 76.79 13.54 16.48
CA LEU A 3 75.88 13.64 15.38
C LEU A 3 74.46 13.68 15.95
N LEU A 4 73.77 14.81 15.75
CA LEU A 4 72.36 14.99 16.08
C LEU A 4 71.50 14.58 14.92
N ILE A 5 70.67 13.58 15.14
CA ILE A 5 69.67 13.13 14.16
C ILE A 5 68.34 13.84 14.50
N PRO A 6 67.71 14.57 13.56
CA PRO A 6 66.40 15.15 13.80
C PRO A 6 65.30 14.10 13.66
N LEU A 7 64.48 14.03 14.70
CA LEU A 7 63.27 13.20 14.76
C LEU A 7 62.18 13.87 13.92
N VAL A 8 61.83 13.27 12.80
CA VAL A 8 60.69 13.72 11.97
C VAL A 8 59.40 13.14 12.56
N PHE A 9 58.62 14.00 13.19
CA PHE A 9 57.25 13.66 13.61
C PHE A 9 56.32 13.66 12.38
N SER A 10 55.96 12.48 11.91
CA SER A 10 54.94 12.30 10.89
C SER A 10 53.57 12.34 11.56
N SER A 11 52.85 13.45 11.36
CA SER A 11 51.50 13.66 11.87
C SER A 11 50.52 12.93 10.94
N PHE A 12 50.05 11.76 11.34
CA PHE A 12 48.95 11.05 10.66
C PHE A 12 47.64 11.74 11.00
N ILE A 13 47.10 12.50 10.03
CA ILE A 13 45.73 13.03 10.11
C ILE A 13 44.80 11.91 9.75
N PHE A 14 44.13 11.32 10.73
CA PHE A 14 43.01 10.42 10.50
C PHE A 14 41.80 11.24 10.05
N PHE A 15 41.51 11.23 8.75
CA PHE A 15 40.22 11.64 8.21
C PHE A 15 39.18 10.61 8.62
N GLY A 16 38.51 10.83 9.72
CA GLY A 16 37.33 10.06 10.14
C GLY A 16 36.20 10.35 9.23
N CYS A 17 35.92 9.41 8.30
CA CYS A 17 34.71 9.40 7.50
C CYS A 17 33.53 9.11 8.44
N ARG A 18 32.80 10.14 8.89
CA ARG A 18 31.51 9.98 9.58
C ARG A 18 30.48 9.54 8.53
N THR A 19 30.19 8.25 8.48
CA THR A 19 29.00 7.75 7.82
C THR A 19 27.79 8.16 8.66
N SER A 20 27.14 9.25 8.26
CA SER A 20 25.81 9.59 8.76
C SER A 20 24.84 8.54 8.26
N SER A 21 24.44 7.61 9.12
CA SER A 21 23.29 6.74 8.87
C SER A 21 22.04 7.61 8.87
N VAL A 22 21.61 8.01 7.68
CA VAL A 22 20.27 8.58 7.49
C VAL A 22 19.28 7.45 7.68
N SER A 23 18.73 7.33 8.88
CA SER A 23 17.54 6.54 9.13
C SER A 23 16.39 7.21 8.40
N SER A 24 16.15 6.82 7.15
CA SER A 24 14.95 7.20 6.43
C SER A 24 13.79 6.41 7.05
N THR A 25 13.17 6.97 8.09
CA THR A 25 11.80 6.62 8.44
C THR A 25 10.93 7.05 7.26
N HIS A 26 10.79 6.16 6.30
CA HIS A 26 9.86 6.35 5.20
C HIS A 26 8.46 6.14 5.76
N THR A 27 7.95 7.16 6.45
CA THR A 27 6.51 7.30 6.67
C THR A 27 5.94 7.64 5.29
N PRO A 28 5.16 6.75 4.65
CA PRO A 28 4.54 7.12 3.39
C PRO A 28 3.70 8.37 3.63
N PRO A 29 3.73 9.37 2.72
CA PRO A 29 2.91 10.54 2.86
C PRO A 29 1.45 10.08 2.90
N VAL A 30 0.80 10.28 4.03
CA VAL A 30 -0.65 10.15 4.13
C VAL A 30 -1.22 11.32 3.32
N LEU A 31 -1.45 11.08 2.05
CA LEU A 31 -2.30 11.96 1.26
C LEU A 31 -3.72 11.78 1.80
N LEU A 32 -4.11 12.68 2.68
CA LEU A 32 -5.51 12.89 3.05
C LEU A 32 -6.25 13.40 1.80
N ASP A 33 -6.59 12.48 0.91
CA ASP A 33 -7.59 12.77 -0.12
C ASP A 33 -8.95 12.75 0.58
N SER A 34 -9.52 13.93 0.77
CA SER A 34 -10.73 14.16 1.53
C SER A 34 -12.01 13.71 0.81
N SER A 35 -11.91 13.03 -0.33
CA SER A 35 -13.05 12.42 -0.99
C SER A 35 -13.24 10.97 -0.49
N THR A 36 -13.93 10.84 0.61
CA THR A 36 -14.34 9.53 1.15
C THR A 36 -15.40 8.93 0.23
N ILE A 37 -15.19 7.71 -0.25
CA ILE A 37 -16.23 6.93 -0.90
C ILE A 37 -17.21 6.48 0.17
N SER A 38 -18.51 6.72 -0.04
CA SER A 38 -19.55 6.21 0.85
C SER A 38 -19.91 4.78 0.43
N LEU A 39 -19.56 3.82 1.26
CA LEU A 39 -20.06 2.45 1.14
C LEU A 39 -21.40 2.36 1.87
N THR A 40 -22.35 1.61 1.32
CA THR A 40 -23.72 1.52 1.84
C THR A 40 -24.07 0.19 2.45
N ALA A 41 -23.28 -0.86 2.17
CA ALA A 41 -23.56 -2.20 2.60
C ALA A 41 -22.30 -3.06 2.74
N VAL A 42 -22.42 -4.18 3.42
CA VAL A 42 -21.47 -5.30 3.38
C VAL A 42 -21.95 -6.28 2.32
N SER A 43 -21.04 -6.86 1.55
CA SER A 43 -21.37 -7.90 0.56
C SER A 43 -21.82 -9.18 1.27
N GLU A 44 -22.84 -9.83 0.71
CA GLU A 44 -23.25 -11.19 1.13
C GLU A 44 -22.43 -12.26 0.39
N ASP A 45 -21.76 -11.88 -0.72
CA ASP A 45 -20.91 -12.79 -1.49
C ASP A 45 -19.54 -12.89 -0.87
N SER A 46 -19.21 -14.07 -0.34
CA SER A 46 -17.93 -14.36 0.31
C SER A 46 -16.72 -14.32 -0.65
N SER A 47 -16.93 -14.32 -1.97
CA SER A 47 -15.86 -14.21 -2.97
C SER A 47 -15.53 -12.76 -3.32
N TYR A 48 -16.42 -11.80 -3.01
CA TYR A 48 -16.30 -10.41 -3.39
C TYR A 48 -15.05 -9.76 -2.80
N GLY A 49 -14.16 -9.32 -3.66
CA GLY A 49 -12.85 -8.75 -3.31
C GLY A 49 -11.78 -9.78 -2.96
N TYR A 50 -12.15 -11.01 -2.63
CA TYR A 50 -11.18 -12.05 -2.21
C TYR A 50 -10.65 -12.90 -3.36
N THR A 51 -11.24 -12.82 -4.52
CA THR A 51 -10.83 -13.59 -5.70
C THR A 51 -10.64 -12.69 -6.91
N GLU A 52 -9.73 -13.09 -7.81
CA GLU A 52 -9.50 -12.41 -9.09
C GLU A 52 -10.72 -12.42 -10.02
N LYS A 53 -11.65 -13.34 -9.82
CA LYS A 53 -12.88 -13.48 -10.62
C LYS A 53 -13.99 -12.55 -10.15
N ASN A 54 -13.90 -12.05 -8.93
CA ASN A 54 -14.87 -11.14 -8.33
C ASN A 54 -14.17 -9.97 -7.62
N PRO A 55 -13.39 -9.16 -8.36
CA PRO A 55 -12.64 -8.04 -7.78
C PRO A 55 -13.58 -6.88 -7.44
N ILE A 56 -13.11 -6.01 -6.54
CA ILE A 56 -13.77 -4.77 -6.22
C ILE A 56 -13.52 -3.76 -7.35
N GLN A 57 -14.58 -3.29 -8.00
CA GLN A 57 -14.51 -2.33 -9.10
C GLN A 57 -14.51 -0.90 -8.56
N THR A 58 -13.34 -0.37 -8.26
CA THR A 58 -13.18 0.94 -7.62
C THR A 58 -13.18 2.09 -8.63
N GLY A 59 -12.76 1.83 -9.87
CA GLY A 59 -12.50 2.88 -10.85
C GLY A 59 -11.50 3.92 -10.35
N GLY A 60 -11.33 4.99 -11.12
CA GLY A 60 -10.56 6.15 -10.68
C GLY A 60 -9.06 5.92 -10.44
N GLY A 61 -8.50 4.86 -11.02
CA GLY A 61 -7.08 4.54 -10.91
C GLY A 61 -6.67 4.18 -9.47
N ALA A 62 -5.37 4.23 -9.20
CA ALA A 62 -4.83 3.95 -7.87
C ALA A 62 -5.37 4.88 -6.75
N ALA A 63 -5.85 6.08 -7.10
CA ALA A 63 -6.51 6.96 -6.14
C ALA A 63 -7.88 6.41 -5.73
N GLY A 64 -8.65 5.84 -6.68
CA GLY A 64 -9.92 5.17 -6.41
C GLY A 64 -9.75 3.99 -5.45
N GLU A 65 -8.75 3.15 -5.69
CA GLU A 65 -8.44 2.03 -4.81
C GLU A 65 -8.13 2.48 -3.37
N ARG A 66 -7.29 3.50 -3.21
CA ARG A 66 -6.98 4.02 -1.87
C ARG A 66 -8.20 4.64 -1.18
N ARG A 67 -9.05 5.37 -1.91
CA ARG A 67 -10.30 5.90 -1.36
C ARG A 67 -11.19 4.77 -0.86
N TYR A 68 -11.32 3.70 -1.63
CA TYR A 68 -12.09 2.53 -1.23
C TYR A 68 -11.51 1.89 0.04
N LEU A 69 -10.20 1.58 0.05
CA LEU A 69 -9.54 0.95 1.21
C LEU A 69 -9.63 1.82 2.47
N ASN A 70 -9.54 3.14 2.32
CA ASN A 70 -9.70 4.10 3.42
C ASN A 70 -11.14 4.16 3.96
N ALA A 71 -12.14 3.75 3.20
CA ALA A 71 -13.53 3.68 3.64
C ALA A 71 -13.84 2.40 4.43
N LEU A 72 -12.99 1.38 4.35
CA LEU A 72 -13.17 0.14 5.09
C LEU A 72 -12.87 0.32 6.59
N THR A 73 -13.51 -0.52 7.39
CA THR A 73 -13.20 -0.78 8.80
C THR A 73 -13.16 -2.28 9.04
N GLY A 74 -12.66 -2.72 10.17
CA GLY A 74 -13.00 -4.06 10.68
C GLY A 74 -14.48 -4.13 11.05
N PRO A 75 -15.00 -5.32 11.39
CA PRO A 75 -16.44 -5.53 11.61
C PRO A 75 -17.01 -4.73 12.77
N ASN A 76 -16.20 -4.35 13.76
CA ASN A 76 -16.60 -3.54 14.91
C ASN A 76 -16.09 -2.08 14.81
N GLY A 77 -15.64 -1.64 13.65
CA GLY A 77 -15.12 -0.29 13.43
C GLY A 77 -13.61 -0.14 13.57
N GLU A 78 -12.87 -1.24 13.68
CA GLU A 78 -11.41 -1.22 13.80
C GLU A 78 -10.75 -0.56 12.59
N THR A 79 -9.65 0.14 12.83
CA THR A 79 -8.89 0.79 11.77
C THR A 79 -8.25 -0.25 10.82
N VAL A 80 -8.50 -0.08 9.54
CA VAL A 80 -7.88 -0.90 8.49
C VAL A 80 -6.53 -0.31 8.09
N THR A 81 -5.54 -1.18 7.95
CA THR A 81 -4.24 -0.89 7.35
C THR A 81 -4.02 -1.77 6.13
N TYR A 82 -3.30 -1.28 5.13
CA TYR A 82 -3.09 -2.03 3.91
C TYR A 82 -1.74 -1.72 3.25
N VAL A 83 -1.24 -2.70 2.48
CA VAL A 83 -0.03 -2.58 1.66
C VAL A 83 -0.32 -3.13 0.27
N ARG A 84 0.02 -2.35 -0.77
CA ARG A 84 -0.08 -2.83 -2.15
C ARG A 84 1.02 -3.84 -2.42
N LEU A 85 0.65 -5.04 -2.88
CA LEU A 85 1.58 -6.11 -3.22
C LEU A 85 2.00 -6.09 -4.69
N GLY A 86 1.29 -5.33 -5.52
CA GLY A 86 1.53 -5.23 -6.96
C GLY A 86 0.33 -5.63 -7.79
N SER A 87 0.51 -5.62 -9.10
CA SER A 87 -0.54 -5.98 -10.07
C SER A 87 -0.45 -7.45 -10.46
N CYS A 88 -1.59 -8.03 -10.80
CA CYS A 88 -1.70 -9.40 -11.33
C CYS A 88 -2.86 -9.52 -12.33
N CYS A 89 -3.09 -10.74 -12.77
CA CYS A 89 -4.38 -11.22 -13.22
C CYS A 89 -4.98 -10.34 -14.34
N ALA A 90 -4.39 -10.46 -15.54
CA ALA A 90 -4.85 -9.72 -16.71
C ALA A 90 -6.30 -10.08 -17.05
N PHE A 91 -7.11 -9.06 -17.33
CA PHE A 91 -8.51 -9.22 -17.71
C PHE A 91 -8.88 -8.25 -18.86
N LYS A 92 -9.99 -8.52 -19.53
CA LYS A 92 -10.51 -7.66 -20.59
C LYS A 92 -11.42 -6.59 -20.02
N THR A 93 -11.13 -5.34 -20.39
CA THR A 93 -11.96 -4.18 -20.08
C THR A 93 -11.80 -3.13 -21.17
N PRO A 94 -12.87 -2.45 -21.59
CA PRO A 94 -12.77 -1.34 -22.55
C PRO A 94 -11.94 -0.16 -22.01
N ASN A 95 -11.79 -0.07 -20.71
CA ASN A 95 -11.02 0.96 -20.02
C ASN A 95 -9.53 0.60 -19.82
N GLY A 96 -9.11 -0.58 -20.33
CA GLY A 96 -7.72 -1.04 -20.25
C GLY A 96 -6.78 -0.23 -21.14
N ILE A 97 -5.59 0.08 -20.64
CA ILE A 97 -4.63 1.00 -21.28
C ILE A 97 -4.02 0.38 -22.55
N ILE A 98 -3.78 -0.93 -22.57
CA ILE A 98 -3.14 -1.64 -23.67
C ILE A 98 -4.06 -2.74 -24.19
N ASN A 99 -4.48 -2.64 -25.45
CA ASN A 99 -5.31 -3.66 -26.09
C ASN A 99 -6.56 -4.07 -25.30
N ASN A 100 -7.24 -3.11 -24.67
CA ASN A 100 -8.40 -3.36 -23.82
C ASN A 100 -8.09 -4.39 -22.71
N THR A 101 -6.90 -4.31 -22.12
CA THR A 101 -6.46 -5.19 -21.05
C THR A 101 -6.14 -4.37 -19.82
N GLY A 102 -6.71 -4.75 -18.70
CA GLY A 102 -6.38 -4.26 -17.36
C GLY A 102 -5.65 -5.33 -16.56
N LEU A 103 -5.03 -4.89 -15.47
CA LEU A 103 -4.43 -5.74 -14.43
C LEU A 103 -5.11 -5.42 -13.11
N LEU A 104 -5.46 -6.45 -12.35
CA LEU A 104 -5.94 -6.25 -10.99
C LEU A 104 -4.78 -5.89 -10.07
N ASP A 105 -5.04 -5.01 -9.10
CA ASP A 105 -4.12 -4.76 -8.01
C ASP A 105 -4.45 -5.63 -6.80
N LYS A 106 -3.39 -6.13 -6.15
CA LYS A 106 -3.48 -6.90 -4.92
C LYS A 106 -3.06 -6.05 -3.74
N TYR A 107 -3.89 -6.05 -2.71
CA TYR A 107 -3.58 -5.41 -1.44
C TYR A 107 -3.64 -6.43 -0.30
N GLU A 108 -2.59 -6.47 0.52
CA GLU A 108 -2.65 -7.12 1.81
C GLU A 108 -3.33 -6.18 2.80
N VAL A 109 -4.39 -6.65 3.45
CA VAL A 109 -5.24 -5.82 4.31
C VAL A 109 -5.32 -6.44 5.70
N ARG A 110 -5.26 -5.58 6.74
CA ARG A 110 -5.30 -5.96 8.16
C ARG A 110 -6.16 -5.00 8.97
N TYR A 111 -6.70 -5.51 10.06
CA TYR A 111 -7.25 -4.73 11.17
C TYR A 111 -7.00 -5.47 12.50
N GLU A 112 -7.12 -4.78 13.62
CA GLU A 112 -6.93 -5.37 14.95
C GLU A 112 -7.96 -6.48 15.20
N GLY A 113 -7.50 -7.65 15.69
CA GLY A 113 -8.35 -8.84 15.89
C GLY A 113 -8.42 -9.77 14.68
N LEU A 114 -7.90 -9.39 13.53
CA LEU A 114 -7.80 -10.30 12.38
C LEU A 114 -6.61 -11.24 12.56
N ASN A 115 -6.87 -12.56 12.66
CA ASN A 115 -5.82 -13.57 12.92
C ASN A 115 -4.74 -13.61 11.83
N LYS A 116 -5.12 -13.39 10.57
CA LYS A 116 -4.21 -13.35 9.42
C LYS A 116 -4.65 -12.24 8.48
N SER A 117 -3.68 -11.54 7.87
CA SER A 117 -3.97 -10.60 6.78
C SER A 117 -4.72 -11.31 5.64
N VAL A 118 -5.54 -10.56 4.94
CA VAL A 118 -6.26 -11.04 3.77
C VAL A 118 -5.76 -10.31 2.53
N ILE A 119 -5.90 -10.95 1.38
CA ILE A 119 -5.61 -10.32 0.09
C ILE A 119 -6.94 -9.86 -0.51
N LEU A 120 -7.01 -8.59 -0.88
CA LEU A 120 -8.09 -8.04 -1.67
C LEU A 120 -7.61 -7.72 -3.10
N TYR A 121 -8.45 -8.05 -4.08
CA TYR A 121 -8.25 -7.78 -5.49
C TYR A 121 -9.09 -6.58 -5.90
N LEU A 122 -8.44 -5.56 -6.44
CA LEU A 122 -9.07 -4.32 -6.84
C LEU A 122 -8.90 -4.09 -8.34
N ASN A 123 -9.95 -3.58 -8.97
CA ASN A 123 -9.99 -3.17 -10.36
C ASN A 123 -10.09 -1.63 -10.41
N MET A 124 -8.99 -0.99 -10.80
CA MET A 124 -8.90 0.46 -10.90
C MET A 124 -9.53 1.05 -12.18
N TYR A 125 -9.86 0.20 -13.16
CA TYR A 125 -10.30 0.63 -14.49
C TYR A 125 -11.81 0.81 -14.57
N ASP A 126 -12.56 -0.12 -13.98
CA ASP A 126 -14.01 -0.16 -14.07
C ASP A 126 -14.66 0.29 -12.76
N THR A 127 -15.80 0.97 -12.90
CA THR A 127 -16.61 1.42 -11.77
C THR A 127 -17.80 0.46 -11.59
N GLY A 128 -18.05 0.04 -10.36
CA GLY A 128 -19.16 -0.82 -9.99
C GLY A 128 -19.81 -0.41 -8.68
N GLU A 129 -20.82 -1.19 -8.26
CA GLU A 129 -21.37 -1.05 -6.91
C GLU A 129 -20.31 -1.49 -5.90
N MET A 130 -19.87 -0.58 -5.03
CA MET A 130 -18.86 -0.84 -4.01
C MET A 130 -19.52 -1.17 -2.68
N LYS A 131 -19.18 -2.33 -2.14
CA LYS A 131 -19.57 -2.82 -0.81
C LYS A 131 -18.32 -3.14 0.01
N ALA A 132 -18.43 -3.21 1.33
CA ALA A 132 -17.38 -3.81 2.13
C ALA A 132 -17.37 -5.33 1.91
N PRO A 133 -16.21 -5.99 1.82
CA PRO A 133 -16.17 -7.46 1.76
C PRO A 133 -16.72 -8.09 3.05
N VAL A 134 -17.09 -9.36 2.99
CA VAL A 134 -17.45 -10.14 4.18
C VAL A 134 -16.33 -10.03 5.24
N ASN A 135 -16.69 -9.91 6.50
CA ASN A 135 -15.79 -9.67 7.65
C ASN A 135 -15.14 -8.27 7.68
N PHE A 136 -15.59 -7.34 6.86
CA PHE A 136 -15.28 -5.92 6.97
C PHE A 136 -16.54 -5.10 7.28
N GLY A 137 -16.32 -3.96 7.89
CA GLY A 137 -17.28 -2.87 7.99
C GLY A 137 -16.85 -1.69 7.10
N TYR A 138 -17.54 -0.59 7.24
CA TYR A 138 -17.23 0.66 6.52
C TYR A 138 -17.53 1.89 7.36
N LYS A 139 -16.83 2.98 7.07
CA LYS A 139 -17.05 4.29 7.69
C LYS A 139 -18.41 4.85 7.26
N LYS A 140 -19.15 5.40 8.22
CA LYS A 140 -20.45 6.09 8.02
C LYS A 140 -20.23 7.59 7.92
#